data_b1b110b8f0fa0e2f053b3041731f4248
#
_entry.id   b1b110b8f0fa0e2f053b3041731f4248
#
_cell.length_a   1.000
_cell.length_b   1.000
_cell.length_c   1.000
_cell.angle_alpha   90.00
_cell.angle_beta   90.00
_cell.angle_gamma   90.00
#
_symmetry.space_group_name_H-M   'P 1'
#
loop_
_entity.id
_entity.type
_entity.pdbx_description
1 polymer ?
#
loop_
_entity_poly.entity_id
_entity_poly.type
_entity_poly.pdbx_seq_one_letter_code
_entity_poly.pdbx_strand_id
1 'polypeptide(L)'
;MRSLLVDDSVLVSAWGKKTKPLLIPTPAGVDVRMQQGNASASHVDHTLASLAEVGTPLDFPMQLRDRKSSVESLLRHALSDFNLNQREYEWTTLALALYAPSPEPWVSHEGQQVDFNRLAQRMMRERPSQGVCYGNHRLYTLVILLRVDENHGILNAQTRQAIKDHLMAMTSQLV
;
A
#
# COMPACT_ATOMS: atom_id res chain seq x y z
N MET A 1 6.55 17.41 -2.95
CA MET A 1 5.39 16.52 -2.65
C MET A 1 5.66 15.61 -1.45
N ARG A 2 6.82 14.90 -1.38
CA ARG A 2 7.16 14.02 -0.23
C ARG A 2 6.95 14.69 1.13
N SER A 3 7.43 15.93 1.31
CA SER A 3 7.29 16.68 2.57
C SER A 3 5.85 16.84 3.04
N LEU A 4 4.88 16.95 2.13
CA LEU A 4 3.46 17.04 2.47
C LEU A 4 2.89 15.71 3.05
N LEU A 5 3.52 14.58 2.72
CA LEU A 5 3.08 13.25 3.18
C LEU A 5 3.73 12.83 4.51
N VAL A 6 4.86 13.44 4.86
CA VAL A 6 5.66 13.03 6.02
C VAL A 6 5.84 14.10 7.08
N ASP A 7 5.29 15.30 6.88
CA ASP A 7 5.49 16.42 7.80
C ASP A 7 4.21 17.24 7.99
N ASP A 8 3.57 17.05 9.14
CA ASP A 8 2.35 17.78 9.52
C ASP A 8 2.56 19.29 9.63
N SER A 9 3.80 19.77 9.89
CA SER A 9 4.07 21.21 9.94
C SER A 9 4.00 21.86 8.55
N VAL A 10 4.42 21.13 7.52
CA VAL A 10 4.29 21.56 6.12
C VAL A 10 2.82 21.60 5.71
N LEU A 11 2.01 20.63 6.15
CA LEU A 11 0.55 20.67 5.92
C LEU A 11 -0.10 21.89 6.58
N VAL A 12 0.24 22.17 7.82
CA VAL A 12 -0.27 23.34 8.55
C VAL A 12 0.15 24.65 7.87
N SER A 13 1.37 24.70 7.35
CA SER A 13 1.87 25.87 6.60
C SER A 13 1.09 26.06 5.27
N ALA A 14 0.76 24.96 4.58
CA ALA A 14 0.07 25.00 3.29
C ALA A 14 -1.44 25.30 3.41
N TRP A 15 -2.13 24.75 4.42
CA TRP A 15 -3.59 24.83 4.56
C TRP A 15 -4.08 25.55 5.82
N GLY A 16 -3.17 26.09 6.62
CA GLY A 16 -3.48 26.89 7.80
C GLY A 16 -3.58 26.10 9.12
N LYS A 17 -3.54 26.82 10.24
CA LYS A 17 -3.45 26.27 11.60
C LYS A 17 -4.60 25.34 12.02
N LYS A 18 -5.75 25.43 11.35
CA LYS A 18 -6.92 24.56 11.61
C LYS A 18 -6.86 23.20 10.90
N THR A 19 -5.83 22.98 10.06
CA THR A 19 -5.66 21.71 9.35
C THR A 19 -5.45 20.58 10.37
N LYS A 20 -6.25 19.54 10.23
CA LYS A 20 -6.07 18.32 11.04
C LYS A 20 -4.78 17.61 10.64
N PRO A 21 -4.06 16.95 11.56
CA PRO A 21 -2.87 16.18 11.22
C PRO A 21 -3.21 15.07 10.20
N LEU A 22 -2.31 14.83 9.24
CA LEU A 22 -2.40 13.69 8.32
C LEU A 22 -1.94 12.42 9.02
N LEU A 23 -0.89 12.52 9.82
CA LEU A 23 -0.21 11.41 10.47
C LEU A 23 -0.80 11.19 11.87
N ILE A 24 -1.35 10.00 12.10
CA ILE A 24 -2.05 9.64 13.34
C ILE A 24 -1.23 8.61 14.10
N PRO A 25 -0.74 8.92 15.32
CA PRO A 25 -0.08 7.94 16.16
C PRO A 25 -1.01 6.79 16.54
N THR A 26 -0.51 5.54 16.44
CA THR A 26 -1.20 4.33 16.88
C THR A 26 -0.31 3.49 17.78
N PRO A 27 -0.83 2.50 18.51
CA PRO A 27 0.00 1.57 19.29
C PRO A 27 1.02 0.80 18.44
N ALA A 28 0.68 0.48 17.19
CA ALA A 28 1.55 -0.26 16.27
C ALA A 28 2.53 0.63 15.50
N GLY A 29 2.27 1.93 15.41
CA GLY A 29 3.11 2.84 14.62
C GLY A 29 2.44 4.16 14.30
N VAL A 30 2.29 4.45 13.01
CA VAL A 30 1.60 5.64 12.49
C VAL A 30 0.63 5.22 11.42
N ASP A 31 -0.60 5.70 11.52
CA ASP A 31 -1.63 5.60 10.50
C ASP A 31 -1.74 6.92 9.72
N VAL A 32 -2.44 6.88 8.60
CA VAL A 32 -2.73 8.04 7.75
C VAL A 32 -4.21 8.35 7.78
N ARG A 33 -4.58 9.58 8.15
CA ARG A 33 -5.96 10.00 8.23
C ARG A 33 -6.69 9.85 6.89
N MET A 34 -7.79 9.12 6.90
CA MET A 34 -8.60 8.80 5.73
C MET A 34 -9.79 9.77 5.56
N GLN A 35 -10.07 10.17 4.31
CA GLN A 35 -11.31 10.80 3.82
C GLN A 35 -11.98 11.84 4.73
N GLN A 36 -11.21 12.60 5.51
CA GLN A 36 -11.73 13.58 6.45
C GLN A 36 -11.05 14.95 6.30
N GLY A 37 -11.62 15.80 5.45
CA GLY A 37 -11.12 17.15 5.23
C GLY A 37 -10.03 17.25 4.16
N ASN A 38 -9.39 18.41 4.05
CA ASN A 38 -8.55 18.77 2.91
C ASN A 38 -7.18 18.06 2.86
N ALA A 39 -6.66 17.61 3.99
CA ALA A 39 -5.38 16.89 4.04
C ALA A 39 -5.63 15.49 4.58
N SER A 40 -6.03 14.57 3.72
CA SER A 40 -6.31 13.17 4.06
C SER A 40 -6.03 12.25 2.88
N ALA A 41 -5.73 10.99 3.16
CA ALA A 41 -5.61 9.96 2.13
C ALA A 41 -6.99 9.58 1.57
N SER A 42 -7.03 9.21 0.30
CA SER A 42 -8.26 8.73 -0.36
C SER A 42 -8.40 7.22 -0.26
N HIS A 43 -7.29 6.51 -0.10
CA HIS A 43 -7.22 5.05 -0.09
C HIS A 43 -6.35 4.55 1.05
N VAL A 44 -6.67 3.37 1.58
CA VAL A 44 -5.89 2.70 2.63
C VAL A 44 -4.46 2.48 2.14
N ASP A 45 -3.47 2.80 2.98
CA ASP A 45 -2.03 2.65 2.71
C ASP A 45 -1.49 3.28 1.42
N HIS A 46 -2.29 4.08 0.70
CA HIS A 46 -1.85 4.75 -0.52
C HIS A 46 -0.64 5.68 -0.27
N THR A 47 -0.61 6.35 0.87
CA THR A 47 0.53 7.19 1.25
C THR A 47 1.81 6.34 1.41
N LEU A 48 1.73 5.21 2.09
CA LEU A 48 2.85 4.28 2.25
C LEU A 48 3.32 3.73 0.90
N ALA A 49 2.36 3.31 0.04
CA ALA A 49 2.64 2.84 -1.30
C ALA A 49 3.35 3.91 -2.15
N SER A 50 2.84 5.14 -2.14
CA SER A 50 3.45 6.26 -2.88
C SER A 50 4.87 6.59 -2.41
N LEU A 51 5.14 6.50 -1.11
CA LEU A 51 6.49 6.67 -0.56
C LEU A 51 7.43 5.55 -1.01
N ALA A 52 6.94 4.31 -1.06
CA ALA A 52 7.69 3.16 -1.55
C ALA A 52 8.06 3.30 -3.04
N GLU A 53 7.10 3.69 -3.87
CA GLU A 53 7.29 3.85 -5.33
C GLU A 53 8.33 4.90 -5.69
N VAL A 54 8.42 5.97 -4.90
CA VAL A 54 9.45 7.00 -5.12
C VAL A 54 10.77 6.71 -4.39
N GLY A 55 10.95 5.48 -3.90
CA GLY A 55 12.17 5.02 -3.25
C GLY A 55 12.48 5.75 -1.95
N THR A 56 11.48 6.15 -1.16
CA THR A 56 11.71 6.75 0.15
C THR A 56 12.19 5.68 1.12
N PRO A 57 13.34 5.80 1.76
CA PRO A 57 13.83 4.76 2.68
C PRO A 57 12.98 4.67 3.95
N LEU A 58 12.96 3.51 4.60
CA LEU A 58 12.16 3.26 5.80
C LEU A 58 12.56 4.13 6.99
N ASP A 59 13.83 4.48 7.11
CA ASP A 59 14.37 5.37 8.15
C ASP A 59 14.14 6.86 7.85
N PHE A 60 13.52 7.19 6.70
CA PHE A 60 13.23 8.59 6.35
C PHE A 60 12.40 9.24 7.47
N PRO A 61 12.84 10.43 7.97
CA PRO A 61 12.20 11.05 9.12
C PRO A 61 10.80 11.57 8.77
N MET A 62 9.88 11.37 9.71
CA MET A 62 8.53 11.92 9.69
C MET A 62 8.32 12.84 10.88
N GLN A 63 7.64 13.98 10.64
CA GLN A 63 7.26 14.93 11.67
C GLN A 63 5.75 14.89 11.88
N LEU A 64 5.32 14.24 12.94
CA LEU A 64 3.96 14.33 13.44
C LEU A 64 3.81 15.65 14.21
N ARG A 65 2.58 16.00 14.55
CA ARG A 65 2.30 17.27 15.25
C ARG A 65 3.08 17.42 16.57
N ASP A 66 3.22 16.36 17.31
CA ASP A 66 3.75 16.32 18.68
C ASP A 66 5.04 15.49 18.85
N ARG A 67 5.42 14.72 17.82
CA ARG A 67 6.58 13.82 17.90
C ARG A 67 7.19 13.53 16.54
N LYS A 68 8.42 13.02 16.56
CA LYS A 68 9.13 12.48 15.39
C LYS A 68 8.89 10.98 15.25
N SER A 69 8.95 10.49 14.03
CA SER A 69 8.86 9.08 13.68
C SER A 69 9.64 8.81 12.39
N SER A 70 9.45 7.66 11.76
CA SER A 70 9.99 7.31 10.44
C SER A 70 8.95 6.60 9.60
N VAL A 71 9.21 6.47 8.29
CA VAL A 71 8.35 5.73 7.35
C VAL A 71 8.16 4.27 7.78
N GLU A 72 9.15 3.67 8.45
CA GLU A 72 9.02 2.34 9.04
C GLU A 72 7.80 2.20 9.96
N SER A 73 7.41 3.28 10.66
CA SER A 73 6.24 3.23 11.54
C SER A 73 4.91 3.16 10.80
N LEU A 74 4.83 3.66 9.55
CA LEU A 74 3.69 3.41 8.65
C LEU A 74 3.65 1.94 8.24
N LEU A 75 4.81 1.37 7.85
CA LEU A 75 4.90 -0.03 7.45
C LEU A 75 4.50 -0.97 8.59
N ARG A 76 4.98 -0.71 9.82
CA ARG A 76 4.61 -1.51 11.00
C ARG A 76 3.11 -1.44 11.28
N HIS A 77 2.50 -0.27 11.16
CA HIS A 77 1.06 -0.13 11.31
C HIS A 77 0.32 -0.93 10.25
N ALA A 78 0.66 -0.75 8.97
CA ALA A 78 0.04 -1.46 7.86
C ALA A 78 0.14 -2.99 8.01
N LEU A 79 1.28 -3.53 8.45
CA LEU A 79 1.45 -4.96 8.74
C LEU A 79 0.58 -5.44 9.90
N SER A 80 0.47 -4.64 10.97
CA SER A 80 -0.29 -5.03 12.16
C SER A 80 -1.80 -4.95 11.99
N ASP A 81 -2.27 -4.06 11.10
CA ASP A 81 -3.70 -3.82 10.85
C ASP A 81 -4.22 -4.60 9.64
N PHE A 82 -3.32 -5.14 8.81
CA PHE A 82 -3.68 -5.84 7.59
C PHE A 82 -4.62 -7.01 7.86
N ASN A 83 -5.73 -7.04 7.15
CA ASN A 83 -6.63 -8.18 7.14
C ASN A 83 -7.12 -8.49 5.71
N LEU A 84 -7.47 -9.76 5.44
CA LEU A 84 -7.87 -10.18 4.10
C LEU A 84 -9.22 -9.61 3.65
N ASN A 85 -10.06 -9.15 4.59
CA ASN A 85 -11.34 -8.52 4.27
C ASN A 85 -11.23 -7.00 4.11
N GLN A 86 -10.04 -6.45 4.30
CA GLN A 86 -9.74 -5.04 4.09
C GLN A 86 -10.14 -4.62 2.67
N ARG A 87 -10.85 -3.51 2.60
CA ARG A 87 -11.12 -2.86 1.32
C ARG A 87 -9.85 -2.20 0.82
N GLU A 88 -9.58 -2.28 -0.50
CA GLU A 88 -8.43 -1.62 -1.14
C GLU A 88 -7.07 -2.15 -0.64
N TYR A 89 -7.00 -3.45 -0.36
CA TYR A 89 -5.76 -4.12 0.05
C TYR A 89 -4.64 -4.07 -1.01
N GLU A 90 -4.94 -3.60 -2.19
CA GLU A 90 -4.02 -3.46 -3.32
C GLU A 90 -2.86 -2.53 -2.96
N TRP A 91 -3.13 -1.38 -2.36
CA TRP A 91 -2.09 -0.42 -1.96
C TRP A 91 -1.21 -0.96 -0.85
N THR A 92 -1.80 -1.63 0.13
CA THR A 92 -1.05 -2.33 1.18
C THR A 92 -0.14 -3.39 0.56
N THR A 93 -0.67 -4.23 -0.34
CA THR A 93 0.11 -5.26 -1.05
C THR A 93 1.28 -4.65 -1.81
N LEU A 94 1.06 -3.56 -2.53
CA LEU A 94 2.09 -2.84 -3.27
C LEU A 94 3.19 -2.31 -2.34
N ALA A 95 2.79 -1.64 -1.26
CA ALA A 95 3.73 -1.11 -0.27
C ALA A 95 4.58 -2.22 0.37
N LEU A 96 3.96 -3.34 0.76
CA LEU A 96 4.67 -4.49 1.33
C LEU A 96 5.62 -5.13 0.33
N ALA A 97 5.22 -5.26 -0.94
CA ALA A 97 6.09 -5.80 -1.98
C ALA A 97 7.34 -4.94 -2.20
N LEU A 98 7.22 -3.62 -2.15
CA LEU A 98 8.35 -2.71 -2.36
C LEU A 98 9.25 -2.54 -1.13
N TYR A 99 8.69 -2.54 0.09
CA TYR A 99 9.46 -2.30 1.31
C TYR A 99 9.95 -3.58 2.01
N ALA A 100 9.20 -4.66 1.91
CA ALA A 100 9.48 -5.92 2.60
C ALA A 100 9.24 -7.13 1.68
N PRO A 101 9.90 -7.18 0.50
CA PRO A 101 9.72 -8.30 -0.42
C PRO A 101 10.23 -9.59 0.22
N SER A 102 9.34 -10.56 0.40
CA SER A 102 9.67 -11.87 0.95
C SER A 102 8.83 -12.95 0.29
N PRO A 103 9.42 -14.10 -0.09
CA PRO A 103 8.66 -15.27 -0.50
C PRO A 103 7.93 -15.94 0.66
N GLU A 104 8.34 -15.67 1.90
CA GLU A 104 7.76 -16.24 3.11
C GLU A 104 6.42 -15.57 3.45
N PRO A 105 5.43 -16.34 3.89
CA PRO A 105 4.16 -15.80 4.32
C PRO A 105 4.29 -15.02 5.63
N TRP A 106 3.42 -14.04 5.82
CA TRP A 106 3.22 -13.35 7.10
C TRP A 106 1.84 -13.66 7.68
N VAL A 107 1.63 -13.28 8.93
CA VAL A 107 0.35 -13.46 9.62
C VAL A 107 -0.42 -12.15 9.61
N SER A 108 -1.67 -12.16 9.11
CA SER A 108 -2.57 -11.01 9.13
C SER A 108 -3.05 -10.69 10.55
N HIS A 109 -3.69 -9.54 10.72
CA HIS A 109 -4.34 -9.17 11.99
C HIS A 109 -5.33 -10.25 12.50
N GLU A 110 -5.98 -10.95 11.58
CA GLU A 110 -6.94 -12.03 11.88
C GLU A 110 -6.26 -13.40 12.13
N GLY A 111 -4.93 -13.47 12.18
CA GLY A 111 -4.19 -14.72 12.38
C GLY A 111 -4.09 -15.62 11.15
N GLN A 112 -4.40 -15.11 9.96
CA GLN A 112 -4.34 -15.88 8.72
C GLN A 112 -2.98 -15.77 8.06
N GLN A 113 -2.48 -16.88 7.52
CA GLN A 113 -1.27 -16.89 6.69
C GLN A 113 -1.57 -16.18 5.36
N VAL A 114 -0.76 -15.20 5.02
CA VAL A 114 -0.85 -14.41 3.80
C VAL A 114 0.49 -14.37 3.10
N ASP A 115 0.49 -14.50 1.78
CA ASP A 115 1.63 -14.28 0.91
C ASP A 115 1.23 -13.52 -0.35
N PHE A 116 2.20 -13.11 -1.14
CA PHE A 116 1.95 -12.40 -2.39
C PHE A 116 1.23 -13.25 -3.43
N ASN A 117 1.38 -14.57 -3.43
CA ASN A 117 0.66 -15.48 -4.32
C ASN A 117 -0.83 -15.45 -4.02
N ARG A 118 -1.21 -15.56 -2.75
CA ARG A 118 -2.61 -15.52 -2.30
C ARG A 118 -3.27 -14.19 -2.65
N LEU A 119 -2.56 -13.07 -2.44
CA LEU A 119 -3.07 -11.73 -2.76
C LEU A 119 -3.24 -11.53 -4.27
N ALA A 120 -2.25 -11.92 -5.06
CA ALA A 120 -2.32 -11.86 -6.52
C ALA A 120 -3.49 -12.69 -7.06
N GLN A 121 -3.65 -13.94 -6.60
CA GLN A 121 -4.77 -14.80 -7.00
C GLN A 121 -6.12 -14.21 -6.62
N ARG A 122 -6.22 -13.54 -5.49
CA ARG A 122 -7.43 -12.83 -5.09
C ARG A 122 -7.72 -11.66 -6.04
N MET A 123 -6.74 -10.81 -6.33
CA MET A 123 -6.89 -9.68 -7.26
C MET A 123 -7.39 -10.12 -8.64
N MET A 124 -6.87 -11.23 -9.16
CA MET A 124 -7.29 -11.78 -10.45
C MET A 124 -8.71 -12.37 -10.48
N ARG A 125 -9.20 -12.87 -9.32
CA ARG A 125 -10.55 -13.49 -9.23
C ARG A 125 -11.66 -12.48 -8.98
N GLU A 126 -11.37 -11.36 -8.35
CA GLU A 126 -12.37 -10.34 -8.04
C GLU A 126 -12.78 -9.57 -9.31
N ARG A 127 -14.09 -9.36 -9.48
CA ARG A 127 -14.62 -8.64 -10.63
C ARG A 127 -14.15 -7.17 -10.60
N PRO A 128 -13.86 -6.55 -11.76
CA PRO A 128 -13.47 -5.13 -11.83
C PRO A 128 -14.45 -4.20 -11.10
N SER A 129 -15.76 -4.44 -11.23
CA SER A 129 -16.82 -3.66 -10.57
C SER A 129 -16.82 -3.74 -9.04
N GLN A 130 -16.11 -4.71 -8.44
CA GLN A 130 -15.97 -4.85 -6.99
C GLN A 130 -14.80 -4.03 -6.45
N GLY A 131 -13.88 -3.59 -7.32
CA GLY A 131 -12.72 -2.79 -6.95
C GLY A 131 -13.00 -1.29 -7.02
N VAL A 132 -12.29 -0.53 -6.22
CA VAL A 132 -12.22 0.92 -6.35
C VAL A 132 -11.58 1.26 -7.71
N CYS A 133 -12.02 2.36 -8.35
CA CYS A 133 -11.56 2.72 -9.70
C CYS A 133 -11.69 1.59 -10.72
N TYR A 134 -12.77 0.81 -10.65
CA TYR A 134 -13.01 -0.35 -11.54
C TYR A 134 -11.86 -1.37 -11.55
N GLY A 135 -11.20 -1.57 -10.42
CA GLY A 135 -10.12 -2.55 -10.28
C GLY A 135 -8.79 -2.16 -10.93
N ASN A 136 -8.63 -0.93 -11.42
CA ASN A 136 -7.38 -0.46 -12.01
C ASN A 136 -6.20 -0.55 -11.02
N HIS A 137 -6.44 -0.32 -9.71
CA HIS A 137 -5.41 -0.47 -8.69
C HIS A 137 -4.88 -1.90 -8.62
N ARG A 138 -5.73 -2.92 -8.82
CA ARG A 138 -5.33 -4.34 -8.86
C ARG A 138 -4.41 -4.63 -10.03
N LEU A 139 -4.77 -4.17 -11.24
CA LEU A 139 -3.92 -4.35 -12.41
C LEU A 139 -2.55 -3.71 -12.20
N TYR A 140 -2.54 -2.49 -11.67
CA TYR A 140 -1.30 -1.80 -11.35
C TYR A 140 -0.45 -2.57 -10.33
N THR A 141 -1.05 -3.01 -9.23
CA THR A 141 -0.36 -3.81 -8.21
C THR A 141 0.18 -5.13 -8.77
N LEU A 142 -0.57 -5.83 -9.63
CA LEU A 142 -0.09 -7.05 -10.30
C LEU A 142 1.15 -6.79 -11.17
N VAL A 143 1.22 -5.66 -11.87
CA VAL A 143 2.43 -5.25 -12.62
C VAL A 143 3.61 -5.02 -11.67
N ILE A 144 3.40 -4.34 -10.56
CA ILE A 144 4.47 -4.10 -9.56
C ILE A 144 4.94 -5.43 -8.94
N LEU A 145 4.02 -6.34 -8.62
CA LEU A 145 4.40 -7.67 -8.10
C LEU A 145 5.31 -8.43 -9.07
N LEU A 146 5.03 -8.42 -10.38
CA LEU A 146 5.92 -9.03 -11.37
C LEU A 146 7.31 -8.38 -11.39
N ARG A 147 7.40 -7.05 -11.32
CA ARG A 147 8.68 -6.33 -11.29
C ARG A 147 9.50 -6.65 -10.04
N VAL A 148 8.85 -6.69 -8.88
CA VAL A 148 9.52 -7.03 -7.62
C VAL A 148 9.96 -8.49 -7.64
N ASP A 149 9.14 -9.37 -8.19
CA ASP A 149 9.44 -10.79 -8.31
C ASP A 149 10.70 -11.09 -9.13
N GLU A 150 11.01 -10.30 -10.16
CA GLU A 150 12.23 -10.44 -10.96
C GLU A 150 13.52 -10.40 -10.12
N ASN A 151 13.52 -9.63 -9.03
CA ASN A 151 14.70 -9.44 -8.18
C ASN A 151 14.63 -10.20 -6.85
N HIS A 152 13.44 -10.52 -6.37
CA HIS A 152 13.21 -11.02 -5.01
C HIS A 152 12.53 -12.40 -4.94
N GLY A 153 12.01 -12.91 -6.06
CA GLY A 153 11.39 -14.24 -6.12
C GLY A 153 10.18 -14.40 -5.20
N ILE A 154 9.33 -13.35 -5.09
CA ILE A 154 8.18 -13.33 -4.17
C ILE A 154 6.98 -14.14 -4.67
N LEU A 155 7.00 -14.58 -5.94
CA LEU A 155 5.93 -15.34 -6.57
C LEU A 155 6.42 -16.73 -6.99
N ASN A 156 5.56 -17.73 -6.84
CA ASN A 156 5.80 -19.02 -7.46
C ASN A 156 5.56 -18.96 -9.00
N ALA A 157 6.09 -19.93 -9.73
CA ALA A 157 6.04 -19.95 -11.19
C ALA A 157 4.59 -19.95 -11.74
N GLN A 158 3.66 -20.65 -11.06
CA GLN A 158 2.26 -20.72 -11.46
C GLN A 158 1.57 -19.35 -11.32
N THR A 159 1.74 -18.67 -10.19
CA THR A 159 1.15 -17.34 -9.96
C THR A 159 1.75 -16.31 -10.89
N ARG A 160 3.07 -16.35 -11.12
CA ARG A 160 3.74 -15.45 -12.08
C ARG A 160 3.15 -15.60 -13.48
N GLN A 161 2.96 -16.83 -13.97
CA GLN A 161 2.37 -17.06 -15.28
C GLN A 161 0.91 -16.61 -15.32
N ALA A 162 0.12 -16.94 -14.30
CA ALA A 162 -1.28 -16.53 -14.22
C ALA A 162 -1.46 -15.00 -14.24
N ILE A 163 -0.59 -14.23 -13.58
CA ILE A 163 -0.61 -12.76 -13.65
C ILE A 163 -0.36 -12.28 -15.08
N LYS A 164 0.66 -12.84 -15.77
CA LYS A 164 0.96 -12.47 -17.17
C LYS A 164 -0.22 -12.72 -18.09
N ASP A 165 -0.84 -13.90 -17.98
CA ASP A 165 -2.00 -14.28 -18.80
C ASP A 165 -3.20 -13.37 -18.51
N HIS A 166 -3.45 -13.06 -17.24
CA HIS A 166 -4.51 -12.14 -16.81
C HIS A 166 -4.32 -10.73 -17.38
N LEU A 167 -3.12 -10.18 -17.29
CA LEU A 167 -2.81 -8.84 -17.82
C LEU A 167 -2.93 -8.81 -19.35
N MET A 168 -2.48 -9.85 -20.06
CA MET A 168 -2.65 -9.96 -21.52
C MET A 168 -4.13 -10.03 -21.90
N ALA A 169 -4.94 -10.81 -21.19
CA ALA A 169 -6.38 -10.90 -21.44
C ALA A 169 -7.10 -9.56 -21.23
N MET A 170 -6.72 -8.82 -20.17
CA MET A 170 -7.29 -7.49 -19.90
C MET A 170 -6.90 -6.45 -20.95
N THR A 171 -5.66 -6.45 -21.42
CA THR A 171 -5.22 -5.50 -22.48
C THR A 171 -5.82 -5.81 -23.83
N SER A 172 -6.05 -7.07 -24.18
CA SER A 172 -6.71 -7.44 -25.45
C SER A 172 -8.18 -7.05 -25.53
N GLN A 173 -8.83 -6.73 -24.41
CA GLN A 173 -10.20 -6.21 -24.39
C GLN A 173 -10.29 -4.69 -24.63
N LEU A 174 -9.13 -4.00 -24.66
CA LEU A 174 -9.06 -2.55 -24.88
C LEU A 174 -8.81 -2.18 -26.35
N VAL A 175 -8.57 -3.18 -27.21
CA VAL A 175 -8.36 -3.06 -28.65
C VAL A 175 -9.57 -3.57 -29.40
#